data_e884258cc1df6e21472136867a701914
#
_entry.id   e884258cc1df6e21472136867a701914
#
_cell.length_a   1.000
_cell.length_b   1.000
_cell.length_c   1.000
_cell.angle_alpha   90.00
_cell.angle_beta   90.00
_cell.angle_gamma   90.00
#
_symmetry.space_group_name_H-M   'P 1'
#
loop_
_entity.id
_entity.type
_entity.pdbx_description
1 polymer ?
#
loop_
_entity_poly.entity_id
_entity_poly.type
_entity_poly.pdbx_seq_one_letter_code
_entity_poly.pdbx_strand_id
1 'polypeptide(L)'
;GEHTVIKDITEWKKYVKAPSVKFPDEDWAPAIKHANSVDRNEQFVTGVYFGGLFEMCHNLMSMEDALMALYEEPEAMHELIDYLTEYELEYAKAVIKHVHPDALFHHDDWGSQKSSFISPAMFEEFYVPAYKKVYGYYKANGVELIVHHCDSYAANLVPYMIEMGVDIWQGVMTTNNTPELIKKYGKEISFM
;
A
#
# COMPACT_ATOMS: atom_id res chain seq x y z
N GLY A 1 -18.69 1.85 -11.55
CA GLY A 1 -19.46 0.72 -12.03
C GLY A 1 -20.76 0.51 -11.28
N GLU A 2 -21.68 -0.24 -11.87
CA GLU A 2 -23.03 -0.46 -11.32
C GLU A 2 -23.07 -1.24 -9.99
N HIS A 3 -21.93 -1.81 -9.57
CA HIS A 3 -21.83 -2.72 -8.43
C HIS A 3 -20.86 -2.24 -7.33
N THR A 4 -20.93 -0.97 -6.97
CA THR A 4 -20.16 -0.46 -5.84
C THR A 4 -20.77 -0.92 -4.50
N VAL A 5 -19.91 -1.24 -3.53
CA VAL A 5 -20.32 -1.68 -2.19
C VAL A 5 -20.86 -0.49 -1.39
N ILE A 6 -20.09 0.60 -1.38
CA ILE A 6 -20.44 1.84 -0.69
C ILE A 6 -21.23 2.72 -1.67
N LYS A 7 -22.46 3.10 -1.28
CA LYS A 7 -23.32 4.03 -2.04
C LYS A 7 -23.30 5.44 -1.46
N ASP A 8 -23.03 5.52 -0.16
CA ASP A 8 -22.91 6.75 0.61
C ASP A 8 -21.77 6.52 1.60
N ILE A 9 -20.70 7.30 1.48
CA ILE A 9 -19.49 7.14 2.31
C ILE A 9 -19.79 7.40 3.79
N THR A 10 -20.75 8.24 4.12
CA THR A 10 -21.13 8.51 5.52
C THR A 10 -21.75 7.29 6.21
N GLU A 11 -22.22 6.34 5.40
CA GLU A 11 -22.81 5.07 5.87
C GLU A 11 -21.93 3.83 5.64
N TRP A 12 -20.65 4.01 5.29
CA TRP A 12 -19.76 2.93 4.88
C TRP A 12 -19.71 1.74 5.87
N LYS A 13 -19.83 2.01 7.18
CA LYS A 13 -19.85 1.00 8.24
C LYS A 13 -20.99 -0.02 8.13
N LYS A 14 -22.06 0.32 7.40
CA LYS A 14 -23.17 -0.60 7.14
C LYS A 14 -22.83 -1.66 6.10
N TYR A 15 -21.90 -1.36 5.21
CA TYR A 15 -21.63 -2.16 4.02
C TYR A 15 -20.27 -2.85 4.05
N VAL A 16 -19.26 -2.22 4.65
CA VAL A 16 -17.89 -2.71 4.65
C VAL A 16 -17.61 -3.54 5.90
N LYS A 17 -17.17 -4.78 5.65
CA LYS A 17 -16.68 -5.66 6.69
C LYS A 17 -15.44 -6.38 6.18
N ALA A 18 -14.30 -6.13 6.79
CA ALA A 18 -13.05 -6.80 6.46
C ALA A 18 -13.17 -8.32 6.71
N PRO A 19 -12.65 -9.15 5.80
CA PRO A 19 -12.58 -10.59 6.03
C PRO A 19 -11.61 -10.90 7.18
N SER A 20 -11.77 -12.07 7.79
CA SER A 20 -10.81 -12.52 8.80
C SER A 20 -9.48 -12.86 8.15
N VAL A 21 -8.39 -12.39 8.75
CA VAL A 21 -7.00 -12.81 8.42
C VAL A 21 -6.51 -13.93 9.35
N LYS A 22 -7.37 -14.46 10.20
CA LYS A 22 -7.05 -15.57 11.12
C LYS A 22 -7.31 -16.88 10.40
N PHE A 23 -6.24 -17.49 9.92
CA PHE A 23 -6.24 -18.81 9.30
C PHE A 23 -5.64 -19.83 10.29
N PRO A 24 -6.07 -21.10 10.25
CA PRO A 24 -5.43 -22.19 10.98
C PRO A 24 -3.94 -22.29 10.64
N ASP A 25 -3.12 -22.71 11.59
CA ASP A 25 -1.66 -22.82 11.37
C ASP A 25 -1.32 -23.79 10.23
N GLU A 26 -2.15 -24.80 9.99
CA GLU A 26 -2.00 -25.74 8.87
C GLU A 26 -2.12 -25.08 7.50
N ASP A 27 -2.90 -24.03 7.37
CA ASP A 27 -3.06 -23.30 6.09
C ASP A 27 -1.79 -22.53 5.74
N TRP A 28 -0.97 -22.18 6.73
CA TRP A 28 0.32 -21.51 6.53
C TRP A 28 1.45 -22.47 6.18
N ALA A 29 1.27 -23.79 6.39
CA ALA A 29 2.34 -24.78 6.21
C ALA A 29 3.03 -24.73 4.81
N PRO A 30 2.32 -24.55 3.68
CA PRO A 30 2.96 -24.43 2.37
C PRO A 30 3.86 -23.19 2.26
N ALA A 31 3.37 -22.03 2.76
CA ALA A 31 4.13 -20.78 2.73
C ALA A 31 5.37 -20.85 3.63
N ILE A 32 5.22 -21.39 4.84
CA ILE A 32 6.32 -21.62 5.79
C ILE A 32 7.38 -22.55 5.17
N LYS A 33 6.94 -23.65 4.56
CA LYS A 33 7.85 -24.61 3.89
C LYS A 33 8.62 -23.93 2.77
N HIS A 34 7.95 -23.12 1.95
CA HIS A 34 8.59 -22.38 0.87
C HIS A 34 9.61 -21.38 1.43
N ALA A 35 9.21 -20.52 2.38
CA ALA A 35 10.10 -19.53 2.99
C ALA A 35 11.35 -20.17 3.62
N ASN A 36 11.19 -21.33 4.29
CA ASN A 36 12.30 -22.07 4.90
C ASN A 36 13.22 -22.76 3.89
N SER A 37 12.80 -22.94 2.64
CA SER A 37 13.61 -23.53 1.57
C SER A 37 14.50 -22.53 0.85
N VAL A 38 14.32 -21.23 1.09
CA VAL A 38 15.07 -20.16 0.45
C VAL A 38 16.39 -19.95 1.17
N ASP A 39 17.51 -19.90 0.43
CA ASP A 39 18.78 -19.40 0.97
C ASP A 39 18.74 -17.87 1.05
N ARG A 40 18.52 -17.36 2.26
CA ARG A 40 18.38 -15.92 2.51
C ARG A 40 19.67 -15.12 2.38
N ASN A 41 20.82 -15.78 2.16
CA ASN A 41 22.06 -15.10 1.78
C ASN A 41 22.07 -14.74 0.29
N GLU A 42 21.26 -15.44 -0.51
CA GLU A 42 21.21 -15.27 -1.96
C GLU A 42 19.90 -14.63 -2.45
N GLN A 43 18.80 -14.80 -1.70
CA GLN A 43 17.46 -14.38 -2.12
C GLN A 43 16.62 -13.87 -0.95
N PHE A 44 15.84 -12.81 -1.18
CA PHE A 44 14.84 -12.35 -0.25
C PHE A 44 13.58 -13.23 -0.28
N VAL A 45 13.05 -13.52 0.89
CA VAL A 45 11.67 -13.98 1.03
C VAL A 45 10.78 -12.74 1.05
N THR A 46 9.93 -12.58 0.04
CA THR A 46 9.11 -11.39 -0.11
C THR A 46 7.65 -11.69 0.25
N GLY A 47 7.12 -10.97 1.24
CA GLY A 47 5.69 -10.88 1.48
C GLY A 47 5.04 -10.02 0.40
N VAL A 48 3.83 -10.36 -0.02
CA VAL A 48 3.12 -9.64 -1.09
C VAL A 48 1.77 -9.19 -0.59
N TYR A 49 1.43 -7.92 -0.84
CA TYR A 49 0.10 -7.36 -0.58
C TYR A 49 -0.39 -6.60 -1.80
N PHE A 50 -1.55 -7.00 -2.30
CA PHE A 50 -2.24 -6.34 -3.43
C PHE A 50 -3.51 -5.65 -2.96
N GLY A 51 -3.83 -4.53 -3.62
CA GLY A 51 -4.97 -3.70 -3.26
C GLY A 51 -4.65 -2.80 -2.08
N GLY A 52 -3.76 -1.83 -2.30
CA GLY A 52 -3.42 -0.83 -1.30
C GLY A 52 -4.60 0.08 -0.92
N LEU A 53 -4.37 0.99 0.00
CA LEU A 53 -5.43 1.79 0.63
C LEU A 53 -6.25 2.61 -0.37
N PHE A 54 -5.59 3.23 -1.36
CA PHE A 54 -6.30 4.00 -2.37
C PHE A 54 -7.13 3.10 -3.30
N GLU A 55 -6.54 2.00 -3.79
CA GLU A 55 -7.25 1.04 -4.62
C GLU A 55 -8.43 0.43 -3.88
N MET A 56 -8.30 0.09 -2.60
CA MET A 56 -9.42 -0.41 -1.81
C MET A 56 -10.53 0.61 -1.69
N CYS A 57 -10.23 1.90 -1.48
CA CYS A 57 -11.25 2.95 -1.42
C CYS A 57 -12.06 2.99 -2.72
N HIS A 58 -11.40 3.09 -3.89
CA HIS A 58 -12.13 3.20 -5.15
C HIS A 58 -12.72 1.86 -5.66
N ASN A 59 -12.26 0.72 -5.16
CA ASN A 59 -12.89 -0.57 -5.42
C ASN A 59 -14.18 -0.77 -4.61
N LEU A 60 -14.25 -0.21 -3.40
CA LEU A 60 -15.43 -0.25 -2.55
C LEU A 60 -16.53 0.73 -3.00
N MET A 61 -16.14 1.87 -3.56
CA MET A 61 -17.05 2.85 -4.16
C MET A 61 -16.75 3.00 -5.66
N SER A 62 -16.73 4.09 -6.27
CA SER A 62 -16.18 4.33 -7.60
C SER A 62 -14.92 5.17 -7.49
N MET A 63 -14.13 5.25 -8.58
CA MET A 63 -12.99 6.17 -8.63
C MET A 63 -13.44 7.62 -8.40
N GLU A 64 -14.54 8.02 -9.05
CA GLU A 64 -15.10 9.36 -8.93
C GLU A 64 -15.55 9.64 -7.51
N ASP A 65 -16.37 8.74 -6.92
CA ASP A 65 -16.89 8.89 -5.56
C ASP A 65 -15.74 8.91 -4.54
N ALA A 66 -14.72 8.05 -4.69
CA ALA A 66 -13.57 8.03 -3.80
C ALA A 66 -12.77 9.33 -3.82
N LEU A 67 -12.56 9.91 -5.00
CA LEU A 67 -11.85 11.17 -5.15
C LEU A 67 -12.67 12.37 -4.66
N MET A 68 -13.98 12.37 -4.90
CA MET A 68 -14.88 13.42 -4.40
C MET A 68 -14.99 13.38 -2.89
N ALA A 69 -15.13 12.20 -2.29
CA ALA A 69 -15.28 12.03 -0.86
C ALA A 69 -14.09 12.56 -0.03
N LEU A 70 -12.88 12.59 -0.60
CA LEU A 70 -11.73 13.23 0.06
C LEU A 70 -11.96 14.72 0.34
N TYR A 71 -12.82 15.39 -0.44
CA TYR A 71 -13.12 16.82 -0.31
C TYR A 71 -14.47 17.07 0.37
N GLU A 72 -15.47 16.23 0.08
CA GLU A 72 -16.85 16.44 0.50
C GLU A 72 -17.14 15.83 1.87
N GLU A 73 -16.51 14.68 2.17
CA GLU A 73 -16.74 13.89 3.39
C GLU A 73 -15.41 13.42 4.02
N PRO A 74 -14.47 14.35 4.33
CA PRO A 74 -13.12 14.01 4.78
C PRO A 74 -13.10 13.17 6.07
N GLU A 75 -14.00 13.42 7.01
CA GLU A 75 -14.09 12.67 8.26
C GLU A 75 -14.42 11.19 8.01
N ALA A 76 -15.40 10.92 7.14
CA ALA A 76 -15.79 9.56 6.78
C ALA A 76 -14.69 8.85 6.00
N MET A 77 -13.95 9.56 5.14
CA MET A 77 -12.79 9.01 4.43
C MET A 77 -11.64 8.67 5.38
N HIS A 78 -11.33 9.52 6.35
CA HIS A 78 -10.34 9.19 7.40
C HIS A 78 -10.75 7.94 8.16
N GLU A 79 -12.00 7.82 8.58
CA GLU A 79 -12.49 6.62 9.27
C GLU A 79 -12.40 5.35 8.41
N LEU A 80 -12.72 5.42 7.12
CA LEU A 80 -12.60 4.29 6.21
C LEU A 80 -11.13 3.89 6.02
N ILE A 81 -10.25 4.86 5.76
CA ILE A 81 -8.81 4.62 5.56
C ILE A 81 -8.19 4.02 6.84
N ASP A 82 -8.54 4.53 8.01
CA ASP A 82 -8.09 3.97 9.29
C ASP A 82 -8.55 2.51 9.46
N TYR A 83 -9.80 2.21 9.12
CA TYR A 83 -10.33 0.85 9.17
C TYR A 83 -9.59 -0.11 8.23
N LEU A 84 -9.32 0.33 7.01
CA LEU A 84 -8.55 -0.45 6.03
C LEU A 84 -7.09 -0.63 6.49
N THR A 85 -6.50 0.41 7.08
CA THR A 85 -5.15 0.36 7.67
C THR A 85 -5.06 -0.69 8.78
N GLU A 86 -6.04 -0.76 9.67
CA GLU A 86 -6.07 -1.80 10.71
C GLU A 86 -6.18 -3.20 10.11
N TYR A 87 -6.94 -3.37 9.03
CA TYR A 87 -7.00 -4.64 8.30
C TYR A 87 -5.64 -5.04 7.71
N GLU A 88 -4.93 -4.11 7.07
CA GLU A 88 -3.58 -4.37 6.56
C GLU A 88 -2.59 -4.71 7.68
N LEU A 89 -2.70 -4.06 8.84
CA LEU A 89 -1.87 -4.38 10.00
C LEU A 89 -2.15 -5.77 10.56
N GLU A 90 -3.41 -6.22 10.60
CA GLU A 90 -3.73 -7.60 11.00
C GLU A 90 -3.17 -8.61 10.01
N TYR A 91 -3.21 -8.31 8.70
CA TYR A 91 -2.56 -9.11 7.67
C TYR A 91 -1.03 -9.14 7.87
N ALA A 92 -0.41 -7.98 8.08
CA ALA A 92 1.02 -7.86 8.34
C ALA A 92 1.47 -8.72 9.55
N LYS A 93 0.71 -8.67 10.65
CA LYS A 93 0.96 -9.49 11.84
C LYS A 93 0.98 -10.98 11.52
N ALA A 94 0.01 -11.44 10.73
CA ALA A 94 -0.09 -12.84 10.34
C ALA A 94 1.09 -13.26 9.44
N VAL A 95 1.41 -12.47 8.41
CA VAL A 95 2.52 -12.76 7.49
C VAL A 95 3.87 -12.75 8.23
N ILE A 96 4.11 -11.75 9.06
CA ILE A 96 5.35 -11.66 9.85
C ILE A 96 5.47 -12.86 10.78
N LYS A 97 4.41 -13.20 11.51
CA LYS A 97 4.41 -14.33 12.45
C LYS A 97 4.76 -15.66 11.79
N HIS A 98 4.23 -15.92 10.60
CA HIS A 98 4.32 -17.24 9.97
C HIS A 98 5.44 -17.34 8.91
N VAL A 99 5.71 -16.27 8.19
CA VAL A 99 6.62 -16.29 7.03
C VAL A 99 7.95 -15.61 7.32
N HIS A 100 7.97 -14.61 8.22
CA HIS A 100 9.15 -13.77 8.50
C HIS A 100 9.79 -13.24 7.21
N PRO A 101 9.09 -12.43 6.41
CA PRO A 101 9.60 -11.95 5.14
C PRO A 101 10.78 -10.98 5.34
N ASP A 102 11.74 -11.00 4.41
CA ASP A 102 12.85 -10.05 4.36
C ASP A 102 12.45 -8.75 3.65
N ALA A 103 11.49 -8.85 2.73
CA ALA A 103 10.94 -7.72 1.99
C ALA A 103 9.41 -7.76 1.92
N LEU A 104 8.79 -6.59 1.77
CA LEU A 104 7.39 -6.44 1.43
C LEU A 104 7.30 -5.91 0.00
N PHE A 105 6.52 -6.56 -0.86
CA PHE A 105 6.04 -6.01 -2.12
C PHE A 105 4.59 -5.57 -1.92
N HIS A 106 4.36 -4.27 -1.97
CA HIS A 106 3.05 -3.65 -1.75
C HIS A 106 2.60 -2.93 -3.00
N HIS A 107 1.36 -3.17 -3.43
CA HIS A 107 0.80 -2.59 -4.65
C HIS A 107 -0.30 -1.58 -4.33
N ASP A 108 -0.17 -0.35 -4.86
CA ASP A 108 -1.21 0.66 -4.90
C ASP A 108 -0.90 1.70 -5.98
N ASP A 109 -1.78 1.85 -6.97
CA ASP A 109 -1.60 2.78 -8.08
C ASP A 109 -2.25 4.14 -7.79
N TRP A 110 -1.44 5.19 -7.74
CA TRP A 110 -1.87 6.53 -7.33
C TRP A 110 -2.07 7.51 -8.48
N GLY A 111 -2.00 7.05 -9.70
CA GLY A 111 -2.08 7.92 -10.85
C GLY A 111 -2.48 7.24 -12.15
N SER A 112 -2.66 8.07 -13.16
CA SER A 112 -2.74 7.67 -14.56
C SER A 112 -1.33 7.64 -15.18
N GLN A 113 -1.25 7.45 -16.48
CA GLN A 113 0.02 7.59 -17.21
C GLN A 113 0.56 9.02 -17.24
N LYS A 114 -0.26 10.04 -16.93
CA LYS A 114 0.08 11.46 -17.12
C LYS A 114 0.12 12.28 -15.84
N SER A 115 -0.63 11.88 -14.82
CA SER A 115 -0.76 12.63 -13.57
C SER A 115 -1.15 11.70 -12.42
N SER A 116 -0.79 12.08 -11.20
CA SER A 116 -1.40 11.48 -10.01
C SER A 116 -2.91 11.78 -9.98
N PHE A 117 -3.69 10.84 -9.43
CA PHE A 117 -5.13 11.02 -9.21
C PHE A 117 -5.39 11.96 -8.03
N ILE A 118 -4.52 11.91 -7.04
CA ILE A 118 -4.63 12.64 -5.78
C ILE A 118 -3.59 13.75 -5.78
N SER A 119 -3.96 14.95 -5.34
CA SER A 119 -2.99 16.04 -5.16
C SER A 119 -2.00 15.68 -4.05
N PRO A 120 -0.75 16.19 -4.10
CA PRO A 120 0.23 15.94 -3.05
C PRO A 120 -0.29 16.27 -1.63
N ALA A 121 -1.02 17.37 -1.47
CA ALA A 121 -1.57 17.76 -0.17
C ALA A 121 -2.62 16.76 0.35
N MET A 122 -3.52 16.28 -0.51
CA MET A 122 -4.51 15.27 -0.13
C MET A 122 -3.85 13.92 0.12
N PHE A 123 -2.81 13.57 -0.63
CA PHE A 123 -2.05 12.35 -0.39
C PHE A 123 -1.34 12.39 0.97
N GLU A 124 -0.72 13.52 1.29
CA GLU A 124 -0.08 13.77 2.59
C GLU A 124 -1.06 13.63 3.75
N GLU A 125 -2.25 14.21 3.62
CA GLU A 125 -3.27 14.21 4.67
C GLU A 125 -3.84 12.81 4.91
N PHE A 126 -4.29 12.13 3.85
CA PHE A 126 -5.09 10.90 3.98
C PHE A 126 -4.26 9.62 3.98
N TYR A 127 -3.21 9.54 3.16
CA TYR A 127 -2.53 8.26 2.91
C TYR A 127 -1.16 8.14 3.58
N VAL A 128 -0.41 9.24 3.70
CA VAL A 128 0.94 9.19 4.29
C VAL A 128 0.93 8.66 5.72
N PRO A 129 0.05 9.13 6.65
CA PRO A 129 0.00 8.60 8.01
C PRO A 129 -0.32 7.12 8.07
N ALA A 130 -1.24 6.67 7.22
CA ALA A 130 -1.68 5.28 7.12
C ALA A 130 -0.53 4.37 6.65
N TYR A 131 0.15 4.73 5.55
CA TYR A 131 1.29 3.96 5.04
C TYR A 131 2.49 4.00 5.98
N LYS A 132 2.77 5.11 6.65
CA LYS A 132 3.80 5.16 7.71
C LYS A 132 3.52 4.14 8.80
N LYS A 133 2.27 3.96 9.18
CA LYS A 133 1.85 2.99 10.19
C LYS A 133 2.07 1.55 9.69
N VAL A 134 1.65 1.23 8.46
CA VAL A 134 1.80 -0.11 7.87
C VAL A 134 3.27 -0.45 7.62
N TYR A 135 3.99 0.39 6.87
CA TYR A 135 5.39 0.12 6.53
C TYR A 135 6.30 0.18 7.74
N GLY A 136 6.03 1.12 8.66
CA GLY A 136 6.72 1.21 9.94
C GLY A 136 6.55 -0.06 10.78
N TYR A 137 5.37 -0.68 10.77
CA TYR A 137 5.14 -1.95 11.45
C TYR A 137 5.98 -3.08 10.84
N TYR A 138 6.02 -3.22 9.51
CA TYR A 138 6.87 -4.20 8.84
C TYR A 138 8.35 -3.99 9.19
N LYS A 139 8.85 -2.77 9.06
CA LYS A 139 10.25 -2.41 9.40
C LYS A 139 10.59 -2.72 10.87
N ALA A 140 9.72 -2.37 11.80
CA ALA A 140 9.91 -2.62 13.23
C ALA A 140 9.92 -4.12 13.58
N ASN A 141 9.41 -4.98 12.70
CA ASN A 141 9.36 -6.43 12.87
C ASN A 141 10.32 -7.20 11.94
N GLY A 142 11.37 -6.55 11.47
CA GLY A 142 12.50 -7.21 10.81
C GLY A 142 12.44 -7.27 9.28
N VAL A 143 11.44 -6.63 8.66
CA VAL A 143 11.41 -6.50 7.19
C VAL A 143 12.42 -5.43 6.76
N GLU A 144 13.39 -5.80 5.94
CA GLU A 144 14.49 -4.93 5.53
C GLU A 144 14.09 -3.95 4.43
N LEU A 145 13.29 -4.42 3.46
CA LEU A 145 12.93 -3.65 2.26
C LEU A 145 11.43 -3.50 2.10
N ILE A 146 11.00 -2.26 1.90
CA ILE A 146 9.65 -1.93 1.41
C ILE A 146 9.74 -1.61 -0.08
N VAL A 147 9.18 -2.49 -0.90
CA VAL A 147 9.05 -2.32 -2.34
C VAL A 147 7.62 -1.90 -2.65
N HIS A 148 7.43 -0.65 -3.03
CA HIS A 148 6.12 -0.16 -3.43
C HIS A 148 5.97 -0.22 -4.94
N HIS A 149 4.99 -0.99 -5.41
CA HIS A 149 4.62 -1.02 -6.82
C HIS A 149 3.58 0.04 -7.13
N CYS A 150 3.92 0.89 -8.09
CA CYS A 150 3.01 1.88 -8.67
C CYS A 150 3.43 2.12 -10.13
N ASP A 151 2.70 1.56 -11.10
CA ASP A 151 3.02 1.70 -12.53
C ASP A 151 2.26 2.89 -13.16
N SER A 152 2.25 4.00 -12.47
CA SER A 152 1.58 5.22 -12.84
C SER A 152 2.50 6.45 -12.76
N TYR A 153 1.97 7.62 -13.11
CA TYR A 153 2.65 8.88 -12.82
C TYR A 153 2.51 9.22 -11.33
N ALA A 154 3.62 9.14 -10.59
CA ALA A 154 3.70 9.46 -9.18
C ALA A 154 4.98 10.25 -8.81
N ALA A 155 5.66 10.87 -9.80
CA ALA A 155 6.89 11.62 -9.57
C ALA A 155 6.76 12.72 -8.51
N ASN A 156 5.59 13.37 -8.43
CA ASN A 156 5.26 14.39 -7.45
C ASN A 156 5.01 13.84 -6.03
N LEU A 157 4.88 12.52 -5.88
CA LEU A 157 4.66 11.84 -4.60
C LEU A 157 5.94 11.21 -4.02
N VAL A 158 7.07 11.25 -4.74
CA VAL A 158 8.35 10.66 -4.28
C VAL A 158 8.78 11.14 -2.90
N PRO A 159 8.67 12.45 -2.53
CA PRO A 159 9.00 12.87 -1.16
C PRO A 159 8.20 12.13 -0.09
N TYR A 160 6.94 11.85 -0.36
CA TYR A 160 6.07 11.10 0.55
C TYR A 160 6.39 9.60 0.58
N MET A 161 6.80 9.01 -0.56
CA MET A 161 7.30 7.63 -0.57
C MET A 161 8.49 7.48 0.38
N ILE A 162 9.42 8.41 0.34
CA ILE A 162 10.58 8.44 1.24
C ILE A 162 10.12 8.59 2.70
N GLU A 163 9.21 9.52 2.96
CA GLU A 163 8.66 9.75 4.30
C GLU A 163 7.92 8.53 4.87
N MET A 164 7.21 7.79 4.02
CA MET A 164 6.53 6.54 4.40
C MET A 164 7.48 5.37 4.63
N GLY A 165 8.76 5.51 4.25
CA GLY A 165 9.77 4.46 4.41
C GLY A 165 9.83 3.46 3.26
N VAL A 166 9.42 3.86 2.05
CA VAL A 166 9.61 3.07 0.83
C VAL A 166 11.10 3.08 0.45
N ASP A 167 11.68 1.90 0.28
CA ASP A 167 13.08 1.75 -0.15
C ASP A 167 13.21 1.66 -1.67
N ILE A 168 12.21 1.05 -2.31
CA ILE A 168 12.22 0.83 -3.77
C ILE A 168 10.82 1.18 -4.33
N TRP A 169 10.78 2.13 -5.27
CA TRP A 169 9.62 2.29 -6.14
C TRP A 169 9.78 1.42 -7.37
N GLN A 170 8.98 0.38 -7.47
CA GLN A 170 8.94 -0.54 -8.60
C GLN A 170 7.80 -0.20 -9.56
N GLY A 171 8.01 -0.38 -10.86
CA GLY A 171 7.03 -0.05 -11.90
C GLY A 171 7.15 1.39 -12.41
N VAL A 172 8.29 2.05 -12.23
CA VAL A 172 8.46 3.45 -12.61
C VAL A 172 8.34 3.66 -14.12
N MET A 173 7.25 4.27 -14.54
CA MET A 173 7.02 4.59 -15.94
C MET A 173 7.93 5.71 -16.45
N THR A 174 8.28 5.68 -17.74
CA THR A 174 9.12 6.70 -18.39
C THR A 174 8.56 8.12 -18.30
N THR A 175 7.24 8.25 -18.16
CA THR A 175 6.55 9.55 -17.97
C THR A 175 6.96 10.26 -16.67
N ASN A 176 7.53 9.55 -15.71
CA ASN A 176 8.02 10.10 -14.45
C ASN A 176 9.41 10.77 -14.55
N ASN A 177 10.06 10.75 -15.72
CA ASN A 177 11.41 11.28 -15.90
C ASN A 177 12.41 10.68 -14.90
N THR A 178 12.52 9.36 -14.89
CA THR A 178 13.35 8.59 -13.95
C THR A 178 14.79 9.11 -13.78
N PRO A 179 15.51 9.57 -14.84
CA PRO A 179 16.85 10.14 -14.67
C PRO A 179 16.90 11.34 -13.71
N GLU A 180 15.91 12.23 -13.76
CA GLU A 180 15.85 13.38 -12.84
C GLU A 180 15.45 12.96 -11.43
N LEU A 181 14.60 11.96 -11.29
CA LEU A 181 14.26 11.38 -9.98
C LEU A 181 15.48 10.75 -9.32
N ILE A 182 16.26 9.95 -10.07
CA ILE A 182 17.50 9.36 -9.56
C ILE A 182 18.49 10.45 -9.13
N LYS A 183 18.66 11.49 -9.93
CA LYS A 183 19.55 12.61 -9.59
C LYS A 183 19.14 13.29 -8.29
N LYS A 184 17.83 13.46 -8.07
CA LYS A 184 17.30 14.19 -6.93
C LYS A 184 17.16 13.32 -5.67
N TYR A 185 16.70 12.08 -5.81
CA TYR A 185 16.29 11.24 -4.70
C TYR A 185 17.02 9.88 -4.61
N GLY A 186 17.91 9.57 -5.56
CA GLY A 186 18.54 8.25 -5.65
C GLY A 186 19.49 7.87 -4.50
N LYS A 187 19.68 8.76 -3.51
CA LYS A 187 20.36 8.46 -2.25
C LYS A 187 19.40 7.98 -1.15
N GLU A 188 18.12 8.17 -1.34
CA GLU A 188 17.09 7.93 -0.33
C GLU A 188 16.12 6.82 -0.77
N ILE A 189 15.86 6.70 -2.08
CA ILE A 189 14.97 5.70 -2.65
C ILE A 189 15.53 5.16 -3.97
N SER A 190 15.36 3.87 -4.22
CA SER A 190 15.72 3.23 -5.49
C SER A 190 14.52 3.21 -6.45
N PHE A 191 14.82 3.22 -7.76
CA PHE A 191 13.81 3.22 -8.83
C PHE A 191 14.02 1.99 -9.71
N MET A 192 12.95 1.20 -9.91
CA MET A 192 12.98 -0.07 -10.62
C MET A 192 11.87 -0.18 -11.68
#